data_19dbd11f09a7682d5421330de8e77771
#
_entry.id   19dbd11f09a7682d5421330de8e77771
#
_cell.length_a   1.000
_cell.length_b   1.000
_cell.length_c   1.000
_cell.angle_alpha   90.00
_cell.angle_beta   90.00
_cell.angle_gamma   90.00
#
_symmetry.space_group_name_H-M   'P 1'
#
loop_
_entity.id
_entity.type
_entity.pdbx_description
1 polymer ?
#
loop_
_entity_poly.entity_id
_entity_poly.type
_entity_poly.pdbx_seq_one_letter_code
_entity_poly.pdbx_strand_id
1 'polypeptide(L)'
;EFRRVLFRSRAQELYLQMKQEGVDAAEAACILIEYMHGVLIQEVFHEKEQQTYIDMMEEACNFLDEKYQEKLQASYIEGLCVLLLKIKDFKRMKYWCDKSRELYPAELSTYTCYLKLYFTEGNKKHFFDELEKLKNSDIVIDRETLELIRIFS
;
A
#
# COMPACT_ATOMS: atom_id res chain seq x y z
N GLU A 1 21.30 11.46 -8.91
CA GLU A 1 21.85 10.38 -9.75
C GLU A 1 22.49 9.26 -8.91
N PHE A 2 23.42 9.62 -8.06
CA PHE A 2 24.09 8.67 -7.17
C PHE A 2 23.07 7.96 -6.25
N ARG A 3 22.11 8.70 -5.70
CA ARG A 3 21.07 8.14 -4.84
C ARG A 3 20.20 7.12 -5.56
N ARG A 4 19.88 7.37 -6.83
CA ARG A 4 19.08 6.44 -7.65
C ARG A 4 19.81 5.15 -7.96
N VAL A 5 21.14 5.25 -8.18
CA VAL A 5 21.98 4.07 -8.41
C VAL A 5 22.01 3.19 -7.16
N LEU A 6 22.19 3.81 -5.98
CA LEU A 6 22.18 3.07 -4.71
C LEU A 6 20.81 2.44 -4.44
N PHE A 7 19.75 3.16 -4.71
CA PHE A 7 18.38 2.64 -4.55
C PHE A 7 18.17 1.42 -5.43
N ARG A 8 18.53 1.54 -6.70
CA ARG A 8 18.36 0.44 -7.66
C ARG A 8 19.14 -0.81 -7.24
N SER A 9 20.39 -0.62 -6.82
CA SER A 9 21.24 -1.73 -6.37
C SER A 9 20.70 -2.41 -5.14
N ARG A 10 20.24 -1.63 -4.14
CA ARG A 10 19.67 -2.18 -2.90
C ARG A 10 18.36 -2.90 -3.16
N ALA A 11 17.50 -2.30 -3.97
CA ALA A 11 16.22 -2.90 -4.34
C ALA A 11 16.43 -4.24 -5.04
N GLN A 12 17.36 -4.29 -5.99
CA GLN A 12 17.67 -5.51 -6.74
C GLN A 12 18.23 -6.60 -5.82
N GLU A 13 19.11 -6.23 -4.91
CA GLU A 13 19.68 -7.17 -3.93
C GLU A 13 18.58 -7.82 -3.08
N LEU A 14 17.70 -7.00 -2.53
CA LEU A 14 16.59 -7.48 -1.70
C LEU A 14 15.62 -8.35 -2.50
N TYR A 15 15.34 -7.95 -3.72
CA TYR A 15 14.46 -8.70 -4.61
C TYR A 15 15.01 -10.09 -4.90
N LEU A 16 16.33 -10.18 -5.18
CA LEU A 16 16.99 -11.48 -5.42
C LEU A 16 16.99 -12.34 -4.17
N GLN A 17 17.21 -11.75 -2.98
CA GLN A 17 17.13 -12.49 -1.72
C GLN A 17 15.73 -13.06 -1.49
N MET A 18 14.70 -12.28 -1.79
CA MET A 18 13.32 -12.74 -1.69
C MET A 18 13.05 -13.92 -2.60
N LYS A 19 13.63 -13.91 -3.81
CA LYS A 19 13.45 -14.98 -4.80
C LYS A 19 14.22 -16.26 -4.46
N GLN A 20 15.24 -16.17 -3.63
CA GLN A 20 16.04 -17.32 -3.20
C GLN A 20 15.37 -18.03 -2.02
N GLU A 21 14.38 -18.80 -2.22
CA GLU A 21 13.66 -19.51 -1.16
C GLU A 21 14.57 -19.94 0.00
N GLY A 22 14.33 -19.40 1.19
CA GLY A 22 15.14 -19.68 2.36
C GLY A 22 14.63 -18.93 3.58
N VAL A 23 15.34 -19.08 4.71
CA VAL A 23 14.94 -18.50 6.01
C VAL A 23 14.81 -16.97 5.94
N ASP A 24 15.63 -16.34 5.11
CA ASP A 24 15.70 -14.87 5.03
C ASP A 24 14.81 -14.27 3.94
N ALA A 25 14.10 -15.10 3.18
CA ALA A 25 13.27 -14.59 2.06
C ALA A 25 12.13 -13.68 2.55
N ALA A 26 11.46 -14.06 3.61
CA ALA A 26 10.37 -13.26 4.17
C ALA A 26 10.89 -11.93 4.73
N GLU A 27 12.04 -11.96 5.40
CA GLU A 27 12.67 -10.74 5.93
C GLU A 27 13.06 -9.81 4.79
N ALA A 28 13.67 -10.36 3.72
CA ALA A 28 14.03 -9.59 2.54
C ALA A 28 12.80 -8.93 1.91
N ALA A 29 11.68 -9.64 1.84
CA ALA A 29 10.42 -9.09 1.33
C ALA A 29 9.95 -7.91 2.19
N CYS A 30 9.96 -8.06 3.51
CA CYS A 30 9.57 -6.99 4.43
C CYS A 30 10.44 -5.75 4.27
N ILE A 31 11.76 -5.93 4.22
CA ILE A 31 12.70 -4.83 4.06
C ILE A 31 12.51 -4.16 2.70
N LEU A 32 12.29 -4.95 1.65
CA LEU A 32 12.06 -4.43 0.31
C LEU A 32 10.81 -3.53 0.27
N ILE A 33 9.71 -3.98 0.89
CA ILE A 33 8.47 -3.21 0.95
C ILE A 33 8.70 -1.88 1.66
N GLU A 34 9.33 -1.90 2.83
CA GLU A 34 9.61 -0.70 3.61
C GLU A 34 10.55 0.25 2.87
N TYR A 35 11.58 -0.29 2.24
CA TYR A 35 12.56 0.49 1.49
C TYR A 35 11.93 1.16 0.26
N MET A 36 11.16 0.40 -0.52
CA MET A 36 10.45 0.92 -1.70
C MET A 36 9.48 2.04 -1.31
N HIS A 37 8.68 1.81 -0.28
CA HIS A 37 7.71 2.79 0.18
C HIS A 37 8.40 4.09 0.59
N GLY A 38 9.46 4.01 1.40
CA GLY A 38 10.18 5.17 1.88
C GLY A 38 10.79 6.01 0.77
N VAL A 39 11.33 5.36 -0.27
CA VAL A 39 11.96 6.07 -1.38
C VAL A 39 10.94 6.60 -2.37
N LEU A 40 9.94 5.80 -2.74
CA LEU A 40 8.95 6.19 -3.76
C LEU A 40 8.05 7.34 -3.31
N ILE A 41 7.88 7.55 -2.01
CA ILE A 41 7.16 8.70 -1.49
C ILE A 41 7.96 9.99 -1.67
N GLN A 42 9.28 9.93 -1.47
CA GLN A 42 10.14 11.11 -1.43
C GLN A 42 10.77 11.48 -2.76
N GLU A 43 11.08 10.50 -3.59
CA GLU A 43 11.80 10.72 -4.83
C GLU A 43 10.88 10.74 -6.05
N VAL A 44 11.25 11.56 -7.05
CA VAL A 44 10.53 11.62 -8.32
C VAL A 44 11.26 10.74 -9.32
N PHE A 45 10.54 9.75 -9.84
CA PHE A 45 11.06 8.83 -10.86
C PHE A 45 10.30 9.02 -12.17
N HIS A 46 10.91 8.61 -13.27
CA HIS A 46 10.19 8.51 -14.53
C HIS A 46 9.06 7.50 -14.37
N GLU A 47 7.98 7.71 -15.12
CA GLU A 47 6.76 6.90 -15.01
C GLU A 47 7.02 5.39 -15.10
N LYS A 48 7.83 4.96 -16.08
CA LYS A 48 8.15 3.54 -16.25
C LYS A 48 8.96 2.97 -15.09
N GLU A 49 9.89 3.74 -14.58
CA GLU A 49 10.74 3.32 -13.46
C GLU A 49 9.90 3.22 -12.19
N GLN A 50 9.06 4.20 -11.93
CA GLN A 50 8.14 4.19 -10.80
C GLN A 50 7.21 2.98 -10.87
N GLN A 51 6.67 2.70 -12.04
CA GLN A 51 5.81 1.54 -12.26
C GLN A 51 6.53 0.24 -11.92
N THR A 52 7.77 0.09 -12.39
CA THR A 52 8.59 -1.09 -12.13
C THR A 52 8.79 -1.32 -10.62
N TYR A 53 9.10 -0.26 -9.88
CA TYR A 53 9.33 -0.38 -8.43
C TYR A 53 8.05 -0.66 -7.67
N ILE A 54 6.93 -0.08 -8.08
CA ILE A 54 5.63 -0.39 -7.47
C ILE A 54 5.28 -1.86 -7.74
N ASP A 55 5.55 -2.37 -8.94
CA ASP A 55 5.33 -3.78 -9.28
C ASP A 55 6.18 -4.71 -8.41
N MET A 56 7.44 -4.34 -8.15
CA MET A 56 8.31 -5.10 -7.25
C MET A 56 7.77 -5.12 -5.82
N MET A 57 7.29 -3.98 -5.34
CA MET A 57 6.69 -3.87 -4.01
C MET A 57 5.43 -4.74 -3.91
N GLU A 58 4.59 -4.70 -4.93
CA GLU A 58 3.39 -5.53 -4.98
C GLU A 58 3.74 -7.01 -4.99
N GLU A 59 4.76 -7.40 -5.76
CA GLU A 59 5.22 -8.79 -5.79
C GLU A 59 5.68 -9.26 -4.41
N ALA A 60 6.38 -8.38 -3.68
CA ALA A 60 6.80 -8.69 -2.31
C ALA A 60 5.60 -8.86 -1.38
N CYS A 61 4.58 -8.01 -1.51
CA CYS A 61 3.34 -8.14 -0.73
C CYS A 61 2.62 -9.45 -1.06
N ASN A 62 2.55 -9.81 -2.34
CA ASN A 62 1.94 -11.08 -2.76
C ASN A 62 2.71 -12.28 -2.23
N PHE A 63 4.03 -12.21 -2.25
CA PHE A 63 4.87 -13.27 -1.70
C PHE A 63 4.59 -13.50 -0.22
N LEU A 64 4.49 -12.42 0.56
CA LEU A 64 4.15 -12.53 1.98
C LEU A 64 2.72 -13.07 2.15
N ASP A 65 1.77 -12.56 1.38
CA ASP A 65 0.38 -13.01 1.47
C ASP A 65 0.24 -14.51 1.23
N GLU A 66 0.97 -15.04 0.26
CA GLU A 66 0.88 -16.46 -0.11
C GLU A 66 1.63 -17.38 0.85
N LYS A 67 2.80 -16.97 1.34
CA LYS A 67 3.70 -17.86 2.08
C LYS A 67 3.91 -17.49 3.54
N TYR A 68 3.78 -16.21 3.90
CA TYR A 68 4.10 -15.70 5.24
C TYR A 68 3.09 -14.61 5.62
N GLN A 69 1.81 -14.95 5.56
CA GLN A 69 0.73 -13.96 5.70
C GLN A 69 0.80 -13.19 7.02
N GLU A 70 1.26 -13.80 8.09
CA GLU A 70 1.42 -13.15 9.39
C GLU A 70 2.47 -12.03 9.36
N LYS A 71 3.32 -11.99 8.34
CA LYS A 71 4.33 -10.95 8.18
C LYS A 71 3.87 -9.81 7.24
N LEU A 72 2.74 -9.98 6.58
CA LEU A 72 2.15 -8.93 5.75
C LEU A 72 1.39 -7.97 6.66
N GLN A 73 2.03 -6.87 7.03
CA GLN A 73 1.45 -5.89 7.95
C GLN A 73 0.44 -4.99 7.26
N ALA A 74 -0.52 -4.50 8.03
CA ALA A 74 -1.52 -3.53 7.53
C ALA A 74 -0.83 -2.30 6.93
N SER A 75 0.26 -1.83 7.54
CA SER A 75 1.02 -0.68 7.05
C SER A 75 1.66 -0.92 5.67
N TYR A 76 2.02 -2.16 5.36
CA TYR A 76 2.58 -2.50 4.04
C TYR A 76 1.51 -2.35 2.95
N ILE A 77 0.31 -2.84 3.24
CA ILE A 77 -0.82 -2.73 2.31
C ILE A 77 -1.21 -1.26 2.13
N GLU A 78 -1.26 -0.51 3.23
CA GLU A 78 -1.54 0.93 3.19
C GLU A 78 -0.54 1.67 2.32
N GLY A 79 0.75 1.39 2.51
CA GLY A 79 1.82 2.00 1.71
C GLY A 79 1.69 1.70 0.23
N LEU A 80 1.38 0.45 -0.11
CA LEU A 80 1.16 0.06 -1.50
C LEU A 80 -0.07 0.77 -2.08
N CYS A 81 -1.15 0.86 -1.32
CA CYS A 81 -2.36 1.57 -1.76
C CYS A 81 -2.08 3.05 -2.04
N VAL A 82 -1.29 3.71 -1.20
CA VAL A 82 -0.90 5.12 -1.41
C VAL A 82 -0.16 5.29 -2.74
N LEU A 83 0.76 4.38 -3.06
CA LEU A 83 1.52 4.44 -4.30
C LEU A 83 0.64 4.11 -5.51
N LEU A 84 -0.26 3.15 -5.40
CA LEU A 84 -1.20 2.82 -6.48
C LEU A 84 -2.17 3.97 -6.73
N LEU A 85 -2.58 4.68 -5.69
CA LEU A 85 -3.40 5.88 -5.81
C LEU A 85 -2.65 6.97 -6.57
N LYS A 86 -1.38 7.16 -6.26
CA LYS A 86 -0.51 8.15 -6.89
C LYS A 86 -0.44 7.96 -8.42
N ILE A 87 -0.37 6.71 -8.88
CA ILE A 87 -0.36 6.39 -10.31
C ILE A 87 -1.76 6.15 -10.88
N LYS A 88 -2.79 6.32 -10.07
CA LYS A 88 -4.21 6.17 -10.44
C LYS A 88 -4.56 4.77 -10.96
N ASP A 89 -3.89 3.76 -10.41
CA ASP A 89 -4.23 2.37 -10.70
C ASP A 89 -5.30 1.89 -9.71
N PHE A 90 -6.53 2.32 -9.97
CA PHE A 90 -7.65 2.07 -9.07
C PHE A 90 -8.04 0.60 -8.98
N LYS A 91 -7.84 -0.15 -10.06
CA LYS A 91 -8.15 -1.58 -10.08
C LYS A 91 -7.28 -2.36 -9.10
N ARG A 92 -5.96 -2.16 -9.17
CA ARG A 92 -5.03 -2.80 -8.23
C ARG A 92 -5.24 -2.28 -6.81
N MET A 93 -5.48 -0.98 -6.66
CA MET A 93 -5.76 -0.41 -5.35
C MET A 93 -6.99 -1.05 -4.71
N LYS A 94 -8.07 -1.25 -5.47
CA LYS A 94 -9.28 -1.91 -4.96
C LYS A 94 -8.97 -3.33 -4.47
N TYR A 95 -8.16 -4.07 -5.21
CA TYR A 95 -7.72 -5.41 -4.81
C TYR A 95 -7.06 -5.38 -3.44
N TRP A 96 -6.15 -4.43 -3.22
CA TRP A 96 -5.42 -4.34 -1.95
C TRP A 96 -6.26 -3.75 -0.81
N CYS A 97 -7.21 -2.87 -1.13
CA CYS A 97 -8.22 -2.46 -0.15
C CYS A 97 -9.02 -3.68 0.34
N ASP A 98 -9.45 -4.53 -0.58
CA ASP A 98 -10.20 -5.75 -0.25
C ASP A 98 -9.35 -6.72 0.57
N LYS A 99 -8.07 -6.85 0.23
CA LYS A 99 -7.12 -7.66 1.01
C LYS A 99 -6.95 -7.12 2.43
N SER A 100 -6.83 -5.81 2.57
CA SER A 100 -6.73 -5.17 3.89
C SER A 100 -7.98 -5.46 4.73
N ARG A 101 -9.15 -5.42 4.12
CA ARG A 101 -10.41 -5.74 4.82
C ARG A 101 -10.47 -7.20 5.26
N GLU A 102 -9.98 -8.09 4.41
CA GLU A 102 -9.92 -9.52 4.73
C GLU A 102 -9.00 -9.79 5.93
N LEU A 103 -7.80 -9.20 5.93
CA LEU A 103 -6.78 -9.49 6.93
C LEU A 103 -6.87 -8.59 8.18
N TYR A 104 -7.27 -7.34 8.00
CA TYR A 104 -7.25 -6.31 9.04
C TYR A 104 -8.56 -5.52 9.09
N PRO A 105 -9.70 -6.19 9.35
CA PRO A 105 -11.00 -5.51 9.32
C PRO A 105 -11.16 -4.43 10.40
N ALA A 106 -10.38 -4.49 11.48
CA ALA A 106 -10.48 -3.54 12.59
C ALA A 106 -9.47 -2.38 12.52
N GLU A 107 -8.65 -2.34 11.47
CA GLU A 107 -7.67 -1.26 11.32
C GLU A 107 -8.27 -0.05 10.61
N LEU A 108 -7.95 1.14 11.12
CA LEU A 108 -8.41 2.39 10.49
C LEU A 108 -7.93 2.48 9.03
N SER A 109 -6.68 2.06 8.77
CA SER A 109 -6.10 2.12 7.42
C SER A 109 -6.92 1.37 6.38
N THR A 110 -7.62 0.30 6.75
CA THR A 110 -8.52 -0.42 5.86
C THR A 110 -9.62 0.48 5.34
N TYR A 111 -10.25 1.24 6.24
CA TYR A 111 -11.31 2.18 5.85
C TYR A 111 -10.76 3.38 5.09
N THR A 112 -9.63 3.94 5.53
CA THR A 112 -9.06 5.11 4.86
C THR A 112 -8.59 4.81 3.44
N CYS A 113 -8.11 3.60 3.18
CA CYS A 113 -7.75 3.19 1.82
C CYS A 113 -8.98 3.23 0.89
N TYR A 114 -10.11 2.68 1.32
CA TYR A 114 -11.35 2.75 0.54
C TYR A 114 -11.83 4.19 0.37
N LEU A 115 -11.80 4.98 1.44
CA LEU A 115 -12.26 6.37 1.37
C LEU A 115 -11.44 7.18 0.37
N LYS A 116 -10.12 7.02 0.40
CA LYS A 116 -9.22 7.68 -0.54
C LYS A 116 -9.46 7.24 -1.99
N LEU A 117 -9.70 5.94 -2.18
CA LEU A 117 -10.00 5.38 -3.49
C LEU A 117 -11.28 6.01 -4.05
N TYR A 118 -12.37 5.96 -3.29
CA TYR A 118 -13.66 6.47 -3.74
C TYR A 118 -13.67 7.99 -3.89
N PHE A 119 -12.97 8.69 -3.00
CA PHE A 119 -12.80 10.15 -3.13
C PHE A 119 -12.13 10.50 -4.46
N THR A 120 -11.03 9.83 -4.78
CA THR A 120 -10.26 10.13 -6.00
C THR A 120 -11.01 9.74 -7.26
N GLU A 121 -11.81 8.66 -7.21
CA GLU A 121 -12.69 8.26 -8.31
C GLU A 121 -13.92 9.16 -8.47
N GLY A 122 -14.20 10.01 -7.48
CA GLY A 122 -15.42 10.81 -7.48
C GLY A 122 -16.68 10.01 -7.18
N ASN A 123 -16.54 8.86 -6.55
CA ASN A 123 -17.65 7.95 -6.26
C ASN A 123 -18.25 8.26 -4.88
N LYS A 124 -19.11 9.27 -4.83
CA LYS A 124 -19.73 9.72 -3.58
C LYS A 124 -20.53 8.64 -2.88
N LYS A 125 -21.29 7.86 -3.64
CA LYS A 125 -22.13 6.82 -3.05
C LYS A 125 -21.30 5.82 -2.25
N HIS A 126 -20.28 5.25 -2.87
CA HIS A 126 -19.40 4.29 -2.21
C HIS A 126 -18.61 4.93 -1.07
N PHE A 127 -18.20 6.19 -1.24
CA PHE A 127 -17.51 6.92 -0.17
C PHE A 127 -18.37 7.01 1.09
N PHE A 128 -19.62 7.45 0.95
CA PHE A 128 -20.50 7.60 2.11
C PHE A 128 -20.99 6.27 2.67
N ASP A 129 -21.13 5.23 1.84
CA ASP A 129 -21.40 3.88 2.33
C ASP A 129 -20.26 3.38 3.22
N GLU A 130 -19.02 3.61 2.78
CA GLU A 130 -17.82 3.22 3.55
C GLU A 130 -17.69 4.03 4.83
N LEU A 131 -17.98 5.33 4.75
CA LEU A 131 -17.98 6.21 5.92
C LEU A 131 -18.98 5.73 6.97
N GLU A 132 -20.16 5.29 6.55
CA GLU A 132 -21.18 4.76 7.44
C GLU A 132 -20.68 3.51 8.17
N LYS A 133 -19.98 2.62 7.46
CA LYS A 133 -19.36 1.44 8.07
C LYS A 133 -18.34 1.85 9.12
N LEU A 134 -17.52 2.86 8.84
CA LEU A 134 -16.52 3.36 9.78
C LEU A 134 -17.18 3.96 11.03
N LYS A 135 -18.23 4.75 10.85
CA LYS A 135 -18.97 5.36 11.96
C LYS A 135 -19.63 4.31 12.86
N ASN A 136 -20.04 3.19 12.30
CA ASN A 136 -20.68 2.10 13.06
C ASN A 136 -19.64 1.16 13.69
N SER A 137 -18.35 1.41 13.49
CA SER A 137 -17.27 0.64 14.10
C SER A 137 -16.82 1.33 15.40
N ASP A 138 -15.99 0.62 16.18
CA ASP A 138 -15.40 1.17 17.41
C ASP A 138 -14.06 1.86 17.13
N ILE A 139 -13.72 2.08 15.87
CA ILE A 139 -12.44 2.64 15.47
C ILE A 139 -12.43 4.15 15.68
N VAL A 140 -11.37 4.65 16.30
CA VAL A 140 -11.14 6.08 16.49
C VAL A 140 -10.69 6.70 15.15
N ILE A 141 -11.41 7.73 14.70
CA ILE A 141 -11.11 8.42 13.44
C ILE A 141 -10.04 9.47 13.70
N ASP A 142 -8.96 9.47 12.90
CA ASP A 142 -7.88 10.44 13.04
C ASP A 142 -8.19 11.76 12.32
N ARG A 143 -7.32 12.75 12.54
CA ARG A 143 -7.49 14.10 11.98
C ARG A 143 -7.47 14.08 10.44
N GLU A 144 -6.55 13.31 9.86
CA GLU A 144 -6.42 13.23 8.40
C GLU A 144 -7.69 12.71 7.75
N THR A 145 -8.28 11.67 8.33
CA THR A 145 -9.53 11.08 7.86
C THR A 145 -10.70 12.06 8.00
N LEU A 146 -10.76 12.80 9.12
CA LEU A 146 -11.78 13.82 9.33
C LEU A 146 -11.69 14.92 8.27
N GLU A 147 -10.49 15.35 7.90
CA GLU A 147 -10.28 16.35 6.85
C GLU A 147 -10.77 15.82 5.49
N LEU A 148 -10.47 14.58 5.17
CA LEU A 148 -10.92 13.95 3.92
C LEU A 148 -12.46 13.94 3.85
N ILE A 149 -13.12 13.58 4.96
CA ILE A 149 -14.58 13.55 5.06
C ILE A 149 -15.13 14.96 4.85
N ARG A 150 -14.53 15.96 5.50
CA ARG A 150 -14.97 17.37 5.39
C ARG A 150 -14.88 17.86 3.95
N ILE A 151 -13.80 17.56 3.25
CA ILE A 151 -13.58 18.00 1.88
C ILE A 151 -14.61 17.41 0.91
N PHE A 152 -14.96 16.15 1.07
CA PHE A 152 -15.90 15.48 0.16
C PHE A 152 -17.36 15.77 0.45
N SER A 153 -17.65 16.26 1.64
CA SER A 153 -19.03 16.57 2.06
C SER A 153 -19.56 17.91 1.46
#